data_885f97abc1cc99fff627989171d2d358
#
_entry.id   885f97abc1cc99fff627989171d2d358
#
_cell.length_a   1.000
_cell.length_b   1.000
_cell.length_c   1.000
_cell.angle_alpha   90.00
_cell.angle_beta   90.00
_cell.angle_gamma   90.00
#
_symmetry.space_group_name_H-M   'P 1'
#
loop_
_entity.id
_entity.type
_entity.pdbx_description
1 polymer ?
#
loop_
_entity_poly.entity_id
_entity_poly.type
_entity_poly.pdbx_seq_one_letter_code
_entity_poly.pdbx_strand_id
1 'polypeptide(L)'
;MIETLHNTWNIKPEHIYADVFTGYEAVYEKLETYTNDSYTADPEGTIQSVFDIYRSINLTPITYYTEQGIHNAVNDFRSLNYNSVANNRIGLGNNRGQNISRFVFPNMMTAEPKGRGSNSLRDRFLDDRKLKRAIRICFEFRTGKRLVHPTAMRTALELVTGENVQNFKPQNARAIVEHLCPVMWGRVYDYSAGYGGRLLGITSSNMRYDYTGIDPNTETIVNLNYLNTLIDNPGTIIQSVSEEYQPEDIDLAFSSPPYFNLEKYSDEDTQCMVRYKTEDDWFEGYVVPTMENIYRGLNREGLFATNIADYKSYDRKEPYEVCERWIQTAEKVGFKYDGVI
;
A
#
# COMPACT_ATOMS: atom_id res chain seq x y z
N MET A 1 0.51 29.82 -7.88
CA MET A 1 -0.36 28.65 -7.59
C MET A 1 0.05 27.41 -8.38
N ILE A 2 0.36 27.50 -9.67
CA ILE A 2 0.87 26.37 -10.48
C ILE A 2 2.32 26.00 -10.12
N GLU A 3 3.14 26.94 -9.72
CA GLU A 3 4.53 26.69 -9.28
C GLU A 3 4.64 25.81 -8.02
N THR A 4 3.63 25.87 -7.15
CA THR A 4 3.58 25.04 -5.93
C THR A 4 3.29 23.58 -6.25
N LEU A 5 2.70 23.27 -7.40
CA LEU A 5 2.39 21.91 -7.84
C LEU A 5 3.60 21.14 -8.40
N HIS A 6 4.70 21.83 -8.73
CA HIS A 6 5.92 21.17 -9.21
C HIS A 6 6.57 20.23 -8.19
N ASN A 7 6.22 20.33 -6.91
CA ASN A 7 6.70 19.47 -5.83
C ASN A 7 5.63 18.52 -5.26
N THR A 8 4.60 18.17 -6.04
CA THR A 8 3.47 17.34 -5.57
C THR A 8 3.85 15.93 -5.13
N TRP A 9 5.07 15.49 -5.37
CA TRP A 9 5.60 14.21 -4.88
C TRP A 9 5.91 14.21 -3.38
N ASN A 10 6.03 15.40 -2.77
CA ASN A 10 6.35 15.61 -1.35
C ASN A 10 5.24 16.41 -0.64
N ILE A 11 4.03 16.47 -1.18
CA ILE A 11 2.93 17.19 -0.55
C ILE A 11 2.43 16.37 0.63
N LYS A 12 2.44 17.00 1.79
CA LYS A 12 1.78 16.43 2.97
C LYS A 12 0.27 16.39 2.73
N PRO A 13 -0.41 15.33 3.16
CA PRO A 13 -1.86 15.18 2.95
C PRO A 13 -2.67 16.40 3.38
N GLU A 14 -2.29 17.04 4.46
CA GLU A 14 -2.94 18.25 4.99
C GLU A 14 -2.93 19.47 4.05
N HIS A 15 -2.04 19.50 3.05
CA HIS A 15 -1.93 20.60 2.08
C HIS A 15 -2.67 20.31 0.76
N ILE A 16 -3.21 19.10 0.57
CA ILE A 16 -3.84 18.69 -0.69
C ILE A 16 -5.30 19.18 -0.81
N TYR A 17 -5.93 19.57 0.30
CA TYR A 17 -7.39 19.57 0.40
C TYR A 17 -8.14 20.76 -0.19
N ALA A 18 -7.67 21.98 -0.03
CA ALA A 18 -8.52 23.11 -0.30
C ALA A 18 -8.35 23.73 -1.68
N ASP A 19 -7.10 23.87 -2.17
CA ASP A 19 -6.81 24.72 -3.34
C ASP A 19 -6.49 23.95 -4.62
N VAL A 20 -6.13 22.67 -4.50
CA VAL A 20 -5.66 21.86 -5.64
C VAL A 20 -6.82 21.35 -6.47
N PHE A 21 -7.96 21.05 -5.83
CA PHE A 21 -9.09 20.39 -6.52
C PHE A 21 -9.84 21.33 -7.46
N THR A 22 -10.07 22.56 -7.06
CA THR A 22 -10.80 23.56 -7.89
C THR A 22 -10.11 23.92 -9.20
N GLY A 23 -8.76 23.75 -9.28
CA GLY A 23 -8.00 23.96 -10.51
C GLY A 23 -8.04 22.78 -11.50
N TYR A 24 -8.42 21.59 -11.06
CA TYR A 24 -8.39 20.38 -11.89
C TYR A 24 -9.73 20.00 -12.53
N GLU A 25 -10.85 20.58 -12.10
CA GLU A 25 -12.18 20.26 -12.65
C GLU A 25 -12.21 20.43 -14.18
N ALA A 26 -11.77 21.60 -14.68
CA ALA A 26 -11.70 21.85 -16.12
C ALA A 26 -10.75 20.89 -16.86
N VAL A 27 -9.70 20.44 -16.20
CA VAL A 27 -8.77 19.45 -16.77
C VAL A 27 -9.42 18.08 -16.83
N TYR A 28 -10.15 17.68 -15.80
CA TYR A 28 -10.87 16.41 -15.78
C TYR A 28 -11.98 16.39 -16.84
N GLU A 29 -12.75 17.48 -16.96
CA GLU A 29 -13.75 17.63 -18.04
C GLU A 29 -13.09 17.49 -19.43
N LYS A 30 -11.93 18.12 -19.62
CA LYS A 30 -11.17 17.99 -20.87
C LYS A 30 -10.67 16.56 -21.11
N LEU A 31 -10.18 15.86 -20.08
CA LEU A 31 -9.77 14.46 -20.20
C LEU A 31 -10.96 13.53 -20.53
N GLU A 32 -12.16 13.83 -20.04
CA GLU A 32 -13.38 13.06 -20.34
C GLU A 32 -13.86 13.19 -21.79
N THR A 33 -13.38 14.19 -22.54
CA THR A 33 -13.69 14.29 -23.98
C THR A 33 -12.96 13.25 -24.84
N TYR A 34 -11.88 12.64 -24.33
CA TYR A 34 -11.15 11.61 -25.03
C TYR A 34 -11.79 10.23 -24.80
N THR A 35 -12.33 9.67 -25.88
CA THR A 35 -13.08 8.41 -25.89
C THR A 35 -12.39 7.35 -26.75
N ASN A 36 -12.90 6.13 -26.72
CA ASN A 36 -12.43 5.07 -27.64
C ASN A 36 -12.65 5.46 -29.11
N ASP A 37 -13.70 6.24 -29.43
CA ASP A 37 -13.94 6.71 -30.79
C ASP A 37 -12.88 7.72 -31.22
N SER A 38 -12.51 8.67 -30.36
CA SER A 38 -11.40 9.60 -30.61
C SER A 38 -10.10 8.86 -30.88
N TYR A 39 -9.81 7.86 -30.07
CA TYR A 39 -8.62 7.01 -30.21
C TYR A 39 -8.64 6.19 -31.48
N THR A 40 -9.80 5.61 -31.85
CA THR A 40 -9.95 4.82 -33.10
C THR A 40 -9.78 5.71 -34.34
N ALA A 41 -10.27 6.95 -34.30
CA ALA A 41 -10.17 7.89 -35.41
C ALA A 41 -8.74 8.39 -35.64
N ASP A 42 -8.00 8.73 -34.55
CA ASP A 42 -6.62 9.20 -34.59
C ASP A 42 -5.87 8.76 -33.32
N PRO A 43 -5.27 7.56 -33.31
CA PRO A 43 -4.58 7.04 -32.14
C PRO A 43 -3.41 7.91 -31.67
N GLU A 44 -2.54 8.30 -32.59
CA GLU A 44 -1.32 9.04 -32.22
C GLU A 44 -1.61 10.49 -31.81
N GLY A 45 -2.53 11.19 -32.51
CA GLY A 45 -2.96 12.53 -32.14
C GLY A 45 -3.70 12.54 -30.79
N THR A 46 -4.53 11.54 -30.53
CA THR A 46 -5.22 11.38 -29.23
C THR A 46 -4.21 11.15 -28.09
N ILE A 47 -3.22 10.24 -28.28
CA ILE A 47 -2.18 10.00 -27.29
C ILE A 47 -1.38 11.27 -27.02
N GLN A 48 -0.97 11.98 -28.09
CA GLN A 48 -0.20 13.22 -27.94
C GLN A 48 -0.99 14.30 -27.20
N SER A 49 -2.26 14.48 -27.52
CA SER A 49 -3.11 15.48 -26.87
C SER A 49 -3.30 15.21 -25.36
N VAL A 50 -3.52 13.96 -24.99
CA VAL A 50 -3.61 13.56 -23.57
C VAL A 50 -2.27 13.72 -22.87
N PHE A 51 -1.17 13.32 -23.52
CA PHE A 51 0.19 13.49 -23.01
C PHE A 51 0.50 14.97 -22.72
N ASP A 52 0.16 15.87 -23.66
CA ASP A 52 0.38 17.31 -23.50
C ASP A 52 -0.41 17.89 -22.30
N ILE A 53 -1.62 17.40 -22.07
CA ILE A 53 -2.39 17.78 -20.87
C ILE A 53 -1.65 17.36 -19.60
N TYR A 54 -1.21 16.10 -19.52
CA TYR A 54 -0.48 15.62 -18.33
C TYR A 54 0.82 16.38 -18.09
N ARG A 55 1.52 16.77 -19.14
CA ARG A 55 2.78 17.53 -19.04
C ARG A 55 2.58 19.01 -18.73
N SER A 56 1.54 19.64 -19.32
CA SER A 56 1.31 21.07 -19.17
C SER A 56 1.06 21.52 -17.73
N ILE A 57 0.48 20.64 -16.92
CA ILE A 57 0.10 20.95 -15.54
C ILE A 57 0.74 20.00 -14.52
N ASN A 58 1.67 19.14 -14.94
CA ASN A 58 2.26 18.09 -14.10
C ASN A 58 1.20 17.27 -13.33
N LEU A 59 0.10 16.92 -14.00
CA LEU A 59 -1.02 16.21 -13.39
C LEU A 59 -0.58 14.85 -12.84
N THR A 60 -0.40 14.77 -11.55
CA THR A 60 0.03 13.55 -10.87
C THR A 60 -1.05 12.45 -11.00
N PRO A 61 -0.71 11.22 -11.36
CA PRO A 61 -1.68 10.14 -11.55
C PRO A 61 -2.13 9.53 -10.22
N ILE A 62 -2.69 10.34 -9.33
CA ILE A 62 -3.30 9.92 -8.06
C ILE A 62 -4.80 10.23 -8.06
N THR A 63 -5.53 9.51 -7.22
CA THR A 63 -6.94 9.81 -6.96
C THR A 63 -7.01 10.99 -6.00
N TYR A 64 -7.66 12.06 -6.41
CA TYR A 64 -7.91 13.21 -5.55
C TYR A 64 -9.28 13.10 -4.88
N TYR A 65 -9.33 13.47 -3.60
CA TYR A 65 -10.55 13.64 -2.84
C TYR A 65 -10.61 15.06 -2.30
N THR A 66 -11.81 15.61 -2.18
CA THR A 66 -12.05 16.72 -1.26
C THR A 66 -11.97 16.20 0.17
N GLU A 67 -11.80 17.07 1.15
CA GLU A 67 -11.84 16.69 2.56
C GLU A 67 -13.10 15.88 2.89
N GLN A 68 -14.28 16.38 2.55
CA GLN A 68 -15.53 15.66 2.73
C GLN A 68 -15.59 14.37 1.92
N GLY A 69 -14.99 14.35 0.72
CA GLY A 69 -14.93 13.18 -0.14
C GLY A 69 -14.13 12.04 0.45
N ILE A 70 -12.99 12.33 1.11
CA ILE A 70 -12.19 11.29 1.77
C ILE A 70 -12.89 10.76 3.03
N HIS A 71 -13.50 11.61 3.84
CA HIS A 71 -14.33 11.17 4.97
C HIS A 71 -15.46 10.25 4.52
N ASN A 72 -16.18 10.63 3.46
CA ASN A 72 -17.24 9.78 2.89
C ASN A 72 -16.69 8.44 2.41
N ALA A 73 -15.53 8.43 1.72
CA ALA A 73 -14.92 7.19 1.23
C ALA A 73 -14.52 6.25 2.38
N VAL A 74 -14.02 6.78 3.51
CA VAL A 74 -13.70 5.99 4.71
C VAL A 74 -14.98 5.43 5.33
N ASN A 75 -16.02 6.24 5.47
CA ASN A 75 -17.31 5.81 6.03
C ASN A 75 -18.00 4.76 5.14
N ASP A 76 -18.02 4.96 3.82
CA ASP A 76 -18.54 4.00 2.86
C ASP A 76 -17.78 2.69 2.93
N PHE A 77 -16.46 2.76 3.06
CA PHE A 77 -15.64 1.57 3.23
C PHE A 77 -16.03 0.79 4.49
N ARG A 78 -16.28 1.43 5.62
CA ARG A 78 -16.69 0.81 6.90
C ARG A 78 -18.06 0.15 6.84
N SER A 79 -19.00 0.72 6.09
CA SER A 79 -20.37 0.23 5.97
C SER A 79 -20.53 -1.03 5.10
N LEU A 80 -19.48 -1.41 4.35
CA LEU A 80 -19.56 -2.51 3.41
C LEU A 80 -19.44 -3.88 4.09
N ASN A 81 -20.19 -4.87 3.57
CA ASN A 81 -19.96 -6.28 3.88
C ASN A 81 -18.65 -6.75 3.19
N TYR A 82 -17.79 -7.38 3.96
CA TYR A 82 -16.49 -7.84 3.52
C TYR A 82 -16.45 -9.33 3.27
N ASN A 83 -15.38 -9.76 2.58
CA ASN A 83 -15.06 -11.17 2.49
C ASN A 83 -14.85 -11.77 3.87
N SER A 84 -15.25 -13.00 4.00
CA SER A 84 -14.93 -13.85 5.16
C SER A 84 -13.83 -14.83 4.78
N VAL A 85 -13.12 -15.32 5.78
CA VAL A 85 -12.29 -16.51 5.63
C VAL A 85 -13.20 -17.73 5.67
N ALA A 86 -13.16 -18.54 4.63
CA ALA A 86 -13.89 -19.80 4.58
C ALA A 86 -12.97 -20.92 4.09
N ASN A 87 -12.95 -22.05 4.78
CA ASN A 87 -12.08 -23.19 4.47
C ASN A 87 -10.59 -22.79 4.35
N ASN A 88 -10.11 -21.97 5.27
CA ASN A 88 -8.75 -21.40 5.27
C ASN A 88 -8.39 -20.66 3.97
N ARG A 89 -9.37 -20.02 3.34
CA ARG A 89 -9.16 -19.20 2.14
C ARG A 89 -9.87 -17.87 2.27
N ILE A 90 -9.16 -16.82 1.94
CA ILE A 90 -9.76 -15.49 1.80
C ILE A 90 -10.26 -15.40 0.36
N GLY A 91 -11.52 -14.98 0.17
CA GLY A 91 -12.00 -14.65 -1.16
C GLY A 91 -11.08 -13.61 -1.80
N LEU A 92 -10.80 -13.77 -3.11
CA LEU A 92 -10.04 -12.77 -3.89
C LEU A 92 -10.83 -11.47 -3.91
N GLY A 93 -10.71 -10.71 -2.86
CA GLY A 93 -11.50 -9.54 -2.63
C GLY A 93 -11.29 -8.46 -3.68
N ASN A 94 -12.27 -7.60 -3.80
CA ASN A 94 -12.17 -6.40 -4.61
C ASN A 94 -11.08 -5.45 -4.06
N ASN A 95 -10.77 -4.38 -4.79
CA ASN A 95 -9.76 -3.39 -4.41
C ASN A 95 -10.35 -2.21 -3.60
N ARG A 96 -11.51 -2.39 -2.96
CA ARG A 96 -12.15 -1.33 -2.16
C ARG A 96 -11.27 -0.93 -1.00
N GLY A 97 -11.23 0.36 -0.71
CA GLY A 97 -10.33 0.95 0.29
C GLY A 97 -8.93 1.26 -0.22
N GLN A 98 -8.44 0.62 -1.29
CA GLN A 98 -7.09 0.91 -1.81
C GLN A 98 -6.95 2.32 -2.37
N ASN A 99 -8.00 2.92 -2.91
CA ASN A 99 -7.93 4.30 -3.39
C ASN A 99 -7.77 5.31 -2.26
N ILE A 100 -8.26 4.99 -1.05
CA ILE A 100 -8.03 5.79 0.15
C ILE A 100 -6.53 5.81 0.45
N SER A 101 -5.89 4.63 0.54
CA SER A 101 -4.45 4.55 0.74
C SER A 101 -3.65 5.22 -0.39
N ARG A 102 -4.05 5.02 -1.65
CA ARG A 102 -3.39 5.66 -2.80
C ARG A 102 -3.43 7.18 -2.76
N PHE A 103 -4.46 7.75 -2.17
CA PHE A 103 -4.57 9.19 -1.95
C PHE A 103 -3.74 9.65 -0.75
N VAL A 104 -3.87 8.96 0.38
CA VAL A 104 -3.20 9.33 1.63
C VAL A 104 -1.69 9.11 1.59
N PHE A 105 -1.21 8.13 0.80
CA PHE A 105 0.20 7.75 0.73
C PHE A 105 0.82 8.05 -0.65
N PRO A 106 1.12 9.32 -0.97
CA PRO A 106 1.79 9.67 -2.22
C PRO A 106 3.17 9.04 -2.34
N ASN A 107 3.86 8.78 -1.23
CA ASN A 107 5.15 8.08 -1.17
C ASN A 107 5.12 6.65 -1.73
N MET A 108 3.95 6.02 -1.89
CA MET A 108 3.86 4.78 -2.68
C MET A 108 4.32 4.97 -4.13
N MET A 109 4.22 6.18 -4.68
CA MET A 109 4.62 6.46 -6.05
C MET A 109 6.14 6.50 -6.23
N THR A 110 6.88 6.76 -5.16
CA THR A 110 8.35 6.84 -5.16
C THR A 110 9.02 5.53 -4.75
N ALA A 111 8.27 4.63 -4.13
CA ALA A 111 8.79 3.32 -3.77
C ALA A 111 9.16 2.49 -5.02
N GLU A 112 10.31 1.82 -4.96
CA GLU A 112 10.87 1.08 -6.08
C GLU A 112 10.63 -0.42 -5.91
N PRO A 113 9.85 -1.07 -6.80
CA PRO A 113 9.85 -2.52 -6.88
C PRO A 113 11.20 -2.95 -7.48
N LYS A 114 11.95 -3.83 -6.84
CA LYS A 114 13.17 -4.38 -7.42
C LYS A 114 12.84 -5.42 -8.47
N GLY A 115 13.42 -5.24 -9.63
CA GLY A 115 13.26 -6.13 -10.76
C GLY A 115 13.84 -5.54 -12.05
N ARG A 116 13.73 -6.23 -13.18
CA ARG A 116 14.34 -5.90 -14.47
C ARG A 116 14.08 -4.45 -14.91
N GLY A 117 14.93 -3.51 -14.43
CA GLY A 117 14.79 -2.11 -14.75
C GLY A 117 13.45 -1.51 -14.31
N SER A 118 12.80 -2.11 -13.30
CA SER A 118 11.60 -1.53 -12.74
C SER A 118 12.02 -0.32 -11.93
N ASN A 119 11.42 0.79 -12.26
CA ASN A 119 11.53 2.04 -11.55
C ASN A 119 10.18 2.31 -10.85
N SER A 120 10.20 3.24 -9.93
CA SER A 120 9.00 3.69 -9.24
C SER A 120 7.90 4.14 -10.22
N LEU A 121 6.65 4.22 -9.76
CA LEU A 121 5.56 4.77 -10.58
C LEU A 121 5.85 6.22 -10.99
N ARG A 122 6.53 6.98 -10.11
CA ARG A 122 6.99 8.33 -10.42
C ARG A 122 7.94 8.35 -11.61
N ASP A 123 8.94 7.48 -11.64
CA ASP A 123 9.92 7.43 -12.74
C ASP A 123 9.24 7.03 -14.06
N ARG A 124 8.27 6.11 -14.00
CA ARG A 124 7.47 5.74 -15.18
C ARG A 124 6.63 6.89 -15.68
N PHE A 125 6.04 7.66 -14.78
CA PHE A 125 5.29 8.86 -15.13
C PHE A 125 6.20 9.92 -15.74
N LEU A 126 7.42 10.12 -15.24
CA LEU A 126 8.37 11.10 -15.74
C LEU A 126 9.01 10.71 -17.09
N ASP A 127 9.04 9.42 -17.42
CA ASP A 127 9.51 8.94 -18.73
C ASP A 127 8.41 9.11 -19.78
N ASP A 128 8.66 9.96 -20.78
CA ASP A 128 7.69 10.28 -21.85
C ASP A 128 7.22 9.06 -22.63
N ARG A 129 8.11 8.10 -22.90
CA ARG A 129 7.76 6.87 -23.63
C ARG A 129 6.85 5.99 -22.80
N LYS A 130 7.14 5.86 -21.50
CA LYS A 130 6.32 5.06 -20.57
C LYS A 130 4.97 5.71 -20.33
N LEU A 131 4.91 7.04 -20.20
CA LEU A 131 3.66 7.77 -20.06
C LEU A 131 2.78 7.60 -21.32
N LYS A 132 3.33 7.78 -22.53
CA LYS A 132 2.59 7.55 -23.78
C LYS A 132 2.11 6.10 -23.90
N ARG A 133 2.93 5.12 -23.48
CA ARG A 133 2.50 3.72 -23.41
C ARG A 133 1.34 3.52 -22.41
N ALA A 134 1.38 4.16 -21.25
CA ALA A 134 0.30 4.10 -20.28
C ALA A 134 -1.00 4.71 -20.82
N ILE A 135 -0.91 5.84 -21.53
CA ILE A 135 -2.07 6.46 -22.22
C ILE A 135 -2.66 5.47 -23.23
N ARG A 136 -1.84 4.82 -24.05
CA ARG A 136 -2.28 3.79 -25.00
C ARG A 136 -3.00 2.64 -24.28
N ILE A 137 -2.44 2.12 -23.18
CA ILE A 137 -3.07 1.07 -22.36
C ILE A 137 -4.44 1.50 -21.87
N CYS A 138 -4.63 2.77 -21.49
CA CYS A 138 -5.94 3.28 -21.08
C CYS A 138 -7.00 3.12 -22.15
N PHE A 139 -6.69 3.34 -23.41
CA PHE A 139 -7.63 3.20 -24.52
C PHE A 139 -7.81 1.75 -25.00
N GLU A 140 -6.76 0.95 -24.97
CA GLU A 140 -6.80 -0.43 -25.47
C GLU A 140 -7.49 -1.41 -24.50
N PHE A 141 -7.37 -1.18 -23.18
CA PHE A 141 -7.87 -2.13 -22.17
C PHE A 141 -9.05 -1.62 -21.35
N ARG A 142 -9.59 -0.44 -21.66
CA ARG A 142 -10.72 0.14 -20.94
C ARG A 142 -11.81 0.61 -21.88
N THR A 143 -13.03 0.63 -21.37
CA THR A 143 -14.21 1.15 -22.08
C THR A 143 -14.98 2.09 -21.15
N GLY A 144 -15.76 2.99 -21.75
CA GLY A 144 -16.65 3.89 -21.02
C GLY A 144 -16.08 5.30 -20.83
N LYS A 145 -16.47 5.95 -19.74
CA LYS A 145 -16.04 7.31 -19.40
C LYS A 145 -14.78 7.28 -18.53
N ARG A 146 -14.04 8.39 -18.51
CA ARG A 146 -12.84 8.56 -17.66
C ARG A 146 -11.68 7.63 -18.00
N LEU A 147 -11.52 7.28 -19.29
CA LEU A 147 -10.48 6.37 -19.74
C LEU A 147 -9.08 6.80 -19.33
N VAL A 148 -8.79 8.09 -19.45
CA VAL A 148 -7.48 8.68 -19.15
C VAL A 148 -7.48 9.55 -17.89
N HIS A 149 -8.45 9.35 -17.00
CA HIS A 149 -8.47 10.00 -15.69
C HIS A 149 -7.26 9.59 -14.84
N PRO A 150 -6.75 10.43 -13.90
CA PRO A 150 -5.59 10.11 -13.07
C PRO A 150 -5.59 8.73 -12.43
N THR A 151 -6.73 8.29 -11.89
CA THR A 151 -6.87 6.94 -11.31
C THR A 151 -6.64 5.84 -12.35
N ALA A 152 -7.15 6.04 -13.57
CA ALA A 152 -6.95 5.11 -14.69
C ALA A 152 -5.50 5.12 -15.14
N MET A 153 -4.90 6.31 -15.24
CA MET A 153 -3.50 6.50 -15.61
C MET A 153 -2.55 5.81 -14.63
N ARG A 154 -2.80 5.91 -13.31
CA ARG A 154 -2.02 5.18 -12.31
C ARG A 154 -2.02 3.69 -12.58
N THR A 155 -3.20 3.09 -12.78
CA THR A 155 -3.31 1.64 -13.07
C THR A 155 -2.62 1.28 -14.39
N ALA A 156 -2.70 2.15 -15.41
CA ALA A 156 -2.00 1.93 -16.67
C ALA A 156 -0.48 1.99 -16.51
N LEU A 157 0.05 2.91 -15.70
CA LEU A 157 1.48 2.97 -15.36
C LEU A 157 1.93 1.72 -14.58
N GLU A 158 1.08 1.17 -13.71
CA GLU A 158 1.32 -0.11 -13.04
C GLU A 158 1.50 -1.24 -14.07
N LEU A 159 0.72 -1.25 -15.15
CA LEU A 159 0.77 -2.26 -16.20
C LEU A 159 1.95 -2.10 -17.18
N VAL A 160 2.57 -0.93 -17.27
CA VAL A 160 3.67 -0.68 -18.22
C VAL A 160 4.85 -1.64 -18.02
N THR A 161 5.16 -1.99 -16.77
CA THR A 161 6.24 -2.94 -16.43
C THR A 161 5.73 -4.21 -15.76
N GLY A 162 4.51 -4.20 -15.22
CA GLY A 162 3.92 -5.32 -14.47
C GLY A 162 4.44 -5.50 -13.04
N GLU A 163 5.43 -4.71 -12.62
CA GLU A 163 6.04 -4.77 -11.28
C GLU A 163 5.65 -3.55 -10.47
N ASN A 164 5.07 -3.75 -9.29
CA ASN A 164 4.55 -2.65 -8.48
C ASN A 164 4.68 -2.96 -7.00
N VAL A 165 4.99 -1.92 -6.23
CA VAL A 165 4.83 -1.96 -4.78
C VAL A 165 3.34 -2.03 -4.46
N GLN A 166 2.97 -3.02 -3.66
CA GLN A 166 1.57 -3.31 -3.34
C GLN A 166 1.26 -2.85 -1.91
N ASN A 167 0.03 -2.33 -1.72
CA ASN A 167 -0.51 -2.17 -0.38
C ASN A 167 -1.38 -3.38 -0.02
N PHE A 168 -1.32 -3.79 1.24
CA PHE A 168 -2.21 -4.84 1.74
C PHE A 168 -3.67 -4.42 1.57
N LYS A 169 -4.52 -5.33 1.06
CA LYS A 169 -5.94 -5.02 0.81
C LYS A 169 -6.70 -4.84 2.13
N PRO A 170 -7.30 -3.66 2.39
CA PRO A 170 -7.98 -3.41 3.67
C PRO A 170 -9.04 -4.44 4.03
N GLN A 171 -9.84 -4.87 3.05
CA GLN A 171 -10.87 -5.90 3.29
C GLN A 171 -10.30 -7.27 3.67
N ASN A 172 -9.13 -7.64 3.13
CA ASN A 172 -8.46 -8.88 3.52
C ASN A 172 -7.93 -8.78 4.95
N ALA A 173 -7.38 -7.62 5.32
CA ALA A 173 -6.92 -7.37 6.69
C ALA A 173 -8.06 -7.53 7.69
N ARG A 174 -9.23 -6.94 7.40
CA ARG A 174 -10.42 -7.10 8.24
C ARG A 174 -10.85 -8.56 8.35
N ALA A 175 -10.98 -9.26 7.22
CA ALA A 175 -11.41 -10.65 7.20
C ALA A 175 -10.46 -11.57 8.00
N ILE A 176 -9.14 -11.35 7.87
CA ILE A 176 -8.13 -12.13 8.59
C ILE A 176 -8.23 -11.88 10.09
N VAL A 177 -8.30 -10.63 10.52
CA VAL A 177 -8.33 -10.31 11.94
C VAL A 177 -9.63 -10.78 12.58
N GLU A 178 -10.78 -10.61 11.94
CA GLU A 178 -12.06 -11.13 12.42
C GLU A 178 -12.07 -12.68 12.52
N HIS A 179 -11.30 -13.37 11.68
CA HIS A 179 -11.15 -14.83 11.72
C HIS A 179 -10.19 -15.30 12.81
N LEU A 180 -9.01 -14.66 12.91
CA LEU A 180 -7.96 -15.08 13.84
C LEU A 180 -8.17 -14.57 15.27
N CYS A 181 -8.88 -13.46 15.45
CA CYS A 181 -9.17 -12.84 16.73
C CYS A 181 -10.66 -12.56 16.86
N PRO A 182 -11.54 -13.62 16.93
CA PRO A 182 -12.98 -13.48 16.90
C PRO A 182 -13.56 -13.03 18.26
N VAL A 183 -12.95 -12.03 18.88
CA VAL A 183 -13.36 -11.45 20.17
C VAL A 183 -13.88 -10.03 19.96
N MET A 184 -14.82 -9.59 20.80
CA MET A 184 -15.39 -8.24 20.70
C MET A 184 -14.36 -7.13 20.95
N TRP A 185 -13.29 -7.45 21.70
CA TRP A 185 -12.19 -6.58 22.04
C TRP A 185 -10.88 -7.34 21.91
N GLY A 186 -9.99 -6.88 21.09
CA GLY A 186 -8.68 -7.52 20.90
C GLY A 186 -7.60 -6.46 20.60
N ARG A 187 -6.40 -6.70 21.08
CA ARG A 187 -5.23 -5.86 20.81
C ARG A 187 -4.46 -6.45 19.65
N VAL A 188 -4.41 -5.69 18.56
CA VAL A 188 -3.78 -6.11 17.31
C VAL A 188 -2.52 -5.29 17.07
N TYR A 189 -1.40 -5.98 16.94
CA TYR A 189 -0.10 -5.40 16.67
C TYR A 189 0.33 -5.62 15.22
N ASP A 190 0.53 -4.54 14.48
CA ASP A 190 1.04 -4.52 13.11
C ASP A 190 2.49 -4.03 13.09
N TYR A 191 3.41 -4.97 13.02
CA TYR A 191 4.86 -4.71 13.13
C TYR A 191 5.51 -4.15 11.85
N SER A 192 4.72 -3.79 10.82
CA SER A 192 5.15 -3.12 9.59
C SER A 192 3.94 -2.48 8.93
N ALA A 193 3.43 -1.39 9.52
CA ALA A 193 2.13 -0.80 9.17
C ALA A 193 2.01 -0.37 7.70
N GLY A 194 3.11 0.03 7.08
CA GLY A 194 3.20 0.38 5.67
C GLY A 194 2.17 1.44 5.26
N TYR A 195 1.53 1.23 4.12
CA TYR A 195 0.61 2.22 3.54
C TYR A 195 -0.84 2.13 4.09
N GLY A 196 -1.00 1.76 5.35
CA GLY A 196 -2.26 1.87 6.09
C GLY A 196 -3.39 0.94 5.65
N GLY A 197 -3.13 -0.05 4.78
CA GLY A 197 -4.17 -0.99 4.36
C GLY A 197 -4.69 -1.84 5.51
N ARG A 198 -3.81 -2.29 6.40
CA ARG A 198 -4.19 -3.05 7.60
C ARG A 198 -4.81 -2.15 8.66
N LEU A 199 -4.28 -0.95 8.89
CA LEU A 199 -4.91 0.05 9.76
C LEU A 199 -6.37 0.26 9.35
N LEU A 200 -6.62 0.63 8.08
CA LEU A 200 -7.98 0.89 7.58
C LEU A 200 -8.88 -0.35 7.69
N GLY A 201 -8.37 -1.53 7.35
CA GLY A 201 -9.13 -2.78 7.41
C GLY A 201 -9.52 -3.16 8.82
N ILE A 202 -8.57 -3.18 9.74
CA ILE A 202 -8.77 -3.64 11.13
C ILE A 202 -9.66 -2.69 11.90
N THR A 203 -9.41 -1.37 11.79
CA THR A 203 -10.20 -0.36 12.50
C THR A 203 -11.62 -0.18 11.93
N SER A 204 -11.86 -0.67 10.70
CA SER A 204 -13.20 -0.69 10.10
C SER A 204 -14.07 -1.87 10.56
N SER A 205 -13.54 -2.81 11.33
CA SER A 205 -14.31 -3.95 11.85
C SER A 205 -15.43 -3.48 12.79
N ASN A 206 -16.52 -4.22 12.81
CA ASN A 206 -17.58 -4.05 13.81
C ASN A 206 -17.16 -4.55 15.21
N MET A 207 -16.13 -5.40 15.25
CA MET A 207 -15.40 -5.73 16.47
C MET A 207 -14.46 -4.57 16.81
N ARG A 208 -14.30 -4.25 18.09
CA ARG A 208 -13.45 -3.14 18.51
C ARG A 208 -12.04 -3.67 18.76
N TYR A 209 -11.16 -3.41 17.80
CA TYR A 209 -9.75 -3.74 17.95
C TYR A 209 -8.94 -2.50 18.34
N ASP A 210 -8.12 -2.65 19.38
CA ASP A 210 -7.07 -1.69 19.70
C ASP A 210 -5.89 -1.98 18.77
N TYR A 211 -5.78 -1.20 17.71
CA TYR A 211 -4.72 -1.34 16.72
C TYR A 211 -3.47 -0.56 17.16
N THR A 212 -2.33 -1.22 17.16
CA THR A 212 -1.01 -0.58 17.28
C THR A 212 -0.19 -0.94 16.04
N GLY A 213 0.19 0.07 15.27
CA GLY A 213 1.01 -0.08 14.07
C GLY A 213 2.34 0.66 14.19
N ILE A 214 3.43 0.00 13.80
CA ILE A 214 4.74 0.64 13.72
C ILE A 214 5.27 0.63 12.30
N ASP A 215 6.03 1.64 11.95
CA ASP A 215 6.78 1.74 10.70
C ASP A 215 8.00 2.63 10.91
N PRO A 216 9.17 2.34 10.32
CA PRO A 216 10.34 3.19 10.46
C PRO A 216 10.32 4.42 9.55
N ASN A 217 9.59 4.38 8.43
CA ASN A 217 9.62 5.41 7.39
C ASN A 217 8.89 6.68 7.86
N THR A 218 9.64 7.79 7.92
CA THR A 218 9.14 9.07 8.44
C THR A 218 7.93 9.60 7.66
N GLU A 219 7.96 9.53 6.33
CA GLU A 219 6.85 10.00 5.49
C GLU A 219 5.62 9.09 5.65
N THR A 220 5.83 7.79 5.74
CA THR A 220 4.78 6.82 6.00
C THR A 220 4.08 7.08 7.33
N ILE A 221 4.84 7.39 8.40
CA ILE A 221 4.28 7.73 9.72
C ILE A 221 3.41 8.99 9.68
N VAL A 222 3.84 10.04 8.98
CA VAL A 222 3.03 11.25 8.79
C VAL A 222 1.70 10.90 8.12
N ASN A 223 1.74 10.10 7.07
CA ASN A 223 0.57 9.68 6.31
C ASN A 223 -0.34 8.73 7.11
N LEU A 224 0.24 7.82 7.91
CA LEU A 224 -0.51 6.94 8.82
C LEU A 224 -1.27 7.76 9.88
N ASN A 225 -0.61 8.72 10.49
CA ASN A 225 -1.26 9.61 11.46
C ASN A 225 -2.40 10.40 10.82
N TYR A 226 -2.19 10.89 9.59
CA TYR A 226 -3.26 11.56 8.86
C TYR A 226 -4.44 10.60 8.56
N LEU A 227 -4.20 9.40 8.02
CA LEU A 227 -5.25 8.39 7.82
C LEU A 227 -6.00 8.12 9.13
N ASN A 228 -5.27 8.05 10.23
CA ASN A 228 -5.81 7.81 11.57
C ASN A 228 -6.80 8.89 12.03
N THR A 229 -6.63 10.16 11.58
CA THR A 229 -7.61 11.24 11.87
C THR A 229 -8.93 11.09 11.12
N LEU A 230 -8.96 10.27 10.06
CA LEU A 230 -10.15 10.02 9.25
C LEU A 230 -10.98 8.82 9.75
N ILE A 231 -10.52 8.14 10.81
CA ILE A 231 -11.08 6.90 11.33
C ILE A 231 -11.74 7.17 12.69
N ASP A 232 -12.99 6.72 12.90
CA ASP A 232 -13.71 6.94 14.17
C ASP A 232 -13.12 6.16 15.36
N ASN A 233 -12.41 5.04 15.10
CA ASN A 233 -11.70 4.26 16.12
C ASN A 233 -10.21 4.28 15.78
N PRO A 234 -9.50 5.40 16.06
CA PRO A 234 -8.11 5.54 15.69
C PRO A 234 -7.23 4.54 16.45
N GLY A 235 -6.23 4.02 15.75
CA GLY A 235 -5.18 3.19 16.34
C GLY A 235 -4.04 4.03 16.94
N THR A 236 -3.10 3.35 17.55
CA THR A 236 -1.81 3.92 17.97
C THR A 236 -0.79 3.74 16.84
N ILE A 237 -0.15 4.83 16.41
CA ILE A 237 0.87 4.83 15.36
C ILE A 237 2.21 5.25 15.97
N ILE A 238 3.23 4.42 15.79
CA ILE A 238 4.55 4.60 16.41
C ILE A 238 5.63 4.54 15.31
N GLN A 239 6.51 5.54 15.30
CA GLN A 239 7.71 5.48 14.45
C GLN A 239 8.78 4.64 15.16
N SER A 240 8.98 3.42 14.67
CA SER A 240 9.99 2.50 15.20
C SER A 240 10.30 1.40 14.20
N VAL A 241 11.40 0.71 14.40
CA VAL A 241 11.72 -0.57 13.75
C VAL A 241 11.24 -1.72 14.65
N SER A 242 10.72 -2.77 14.06
CA SER A 242 10.06 -3.86 14.81
C SER A 242 11.04 -4.71 15.63
N GLU A 243 12.27 -4.81 15.18
CA GLU A 243 13.34 -5.52 15.89
C GLU A 243 13.79 -4.83 17.19
N GLU A 244 13.46 -3.55 17.37
CA GLU A 244 13.80 -2.76 18.57
C GLU A 244 12.57 -2.41 19.44
N TYR A 245 11.35 -2.63 18.91
CA TYR A 245 10.12 -2.31 19.65
C TYR A 245 9.59 -3.53 20.40
N GLN A 246 9.32 -3.35 21.68
CA GLN A 246 8.73 -4.37 22.54
C GLN A 246 7.23 -4.10 22.72
N PRO A 247 6.34 -4.83 22.01
CA PRO A 247 4.91 -4.74 22.27
C PRO A 247 4.54 -5.43 23.61
N GLU A 248 3.38 -5.08 24.17
CA GLU A 248 2.87 -5.66 25.39
C GLU A 248 1.38 -6.01 25.26
N ASP A 249 0.98 -7.08 25.92
CA ASP A 249 -0.42 -7.48 26.05
C ASP A 249 -1.18 -7.62 24.70
N ILE A 250 -0.57 -8.20 23.69
CA ILE A 250 -1.18 -8.36 22.36
C ILE A 250 -1.91 -9.70 22.21
N ASP A 251 -3.07 -9.68 21.56
CA ASP A 251 -3.87 -10.88 21.27
C ASP A 251 -3.57 -11.42 19.88
N LEU A 252 -3.22 -10.54 18.93
CA LEU A 252 -2.84 -10.91 17.58
C LEU A 252 -1.73 -9.99 17.07
N ALA A 253 -0.57 -10.56 16.73
CA ALA A 253 0.39 -9.90 15.87
C ALA A 253 0.11 -10.27 14.42
N PHE A 254 -0.19 -9.29 13.57
CA PHE A 254 -0.51 -9.51 12.15
C PHE A 254 0.10 -8.44 11.27
N SER A 255 0.98 -8.85 10.35
CA SER A 255 1.59 -7.94 9.40
C SER A 255 2.00 -8.61 8.08
N SER A 256 2.51 -7.79 7.17
CA SER A 256 3.23 -8.16 5.97
C SER A 256 4.60 -7.52 6.07
N PRO A 257 5.64 -8.24 6.49
CA PRO A 257 6.97 -7.68 6.72
C PRO A 257 7.62 -7.23 5.41
N PRO A 258 8.58 -6.30 5.46
CA PRO A 258 9.40 -5.98 4.31
C PRO A 258 10.20 -7.23 3.90
N TYR A 259 10.15 -7.56 2.61
CA TYR A 259 11.02 -8.61 2.07
C TYR A 259 12.46 -8.13 1.99
N PHE A 260 13.41 -9.04 2.14
CA PHE A 260 14.84 -8.74 2.19
C PHE A 260 15.30 -7.79 1.07
N ASN A 261 14.99 -8.09 -0.20
CA ASN A 261 15.47 -7.31 -1.35
C ASN A 261 14.43 -7.13 -2.46
N LEU A 262 13.13 -7.24 -2.12
CA LEU A 262 12.07 -7.17 -3.12
C LEU A 262 11.67 -5.72 -3.43
N GLU A 263 11.56 -4.86 -2.43
CA GLU A 263 11.06 -3.50 -2.55
C GLU A 263 11.91 -2.51 -1.75
N LYS A 264 12.18 -1.34 -2.35
CA LYS A 264 12.86 -0.24 -1.67
C LYS A 264 11.86 0.88 -1.41
N TYR A 265 11.56 1.15 -0.17
CA TYR A 265 10.55 2.14 0.24
C TYR A 265 11.13 3.54 0.45
N SER A 266 12.35 3.67 0.94
CA SER A 266 13.08 4.93 1.10
C SER A 266 14.59 4.69 1.20
N ASP A 267 15.36 5.79 1.35
CA ASP A 267 16.80 5.77 1.59
C ASP A 267 17.16 5.94 3.08
N GLU A 268 16.19 5.93 3.99
CA GLU A 268 16.44 6.06 5.42
C GLU A 268 17.22 4.85 5.96
N ASP A 269 18.15 5.08 6.88
CA ASP A 269 19.03 4.04 7.48
C ASP A 269 18.24 2.97 8.24
N THR A 270 17.00 3.26 8.62
CA THR A 270 16.09 2.35 9.29
C THR A 270 15.40 1.35 8.35
N GLN A 271 15.50 1.55 7.02
CA GLN A 271 14.88 0.67 6.04
C GLN A 271 15.63 -0.66 5.94
N CYS A 272 14.89 -1.77 5.91
CA CYS A 272 15.47 -3.13 5.84
C CYS A 272 16.52 -3.28 4.74
N MET A 273 16.24 -2.80 3.53
CA MET A 273 17.18 -2.91 2.41
C MET A 273 18.43 -2.04 2.54
N VAL A 274 18.36 -0.96 3.32
CA VAL A 274 19.52 -0.14 3.65
C VAL A 274 20.34 -0.79 4.76
N ARG A 275 19.66 -1.31 5.77
CA ARG A 275 20.23 -1.85 7.01
C ARG A 275 20.85 -3.24 6.82
N TYR A 276 20.18 -4.14 6.12
CA TYR A 276 20.61 -5.54 5.95
C TYR A 276 21.11 -5.80 4.53
N LYS A 277 22.30 -6.38 4.40
CA LYS A 277 22.96 -6.55 3.09
C LYS A 277 22.85 -7.97 2.54
N THR A 278 22.63 -8.95 3.40
CA THR A 278 22.44 -10.35 3.03
C THR A 278 21.11 -10.87 3.58
N GLU A 279 20.61 -11.97 3.04
CA GLU A 279 19.43 -12.65 3.55
C GLU A 279 19.65 -13.10 5.00
N ASP A 280 20.85 -13.57 5.34
CA ASP A 280 21.21 -13.98 6.70
C ASP A 280 21.21 -12.79 7.66
N ASP A 281 21.81 -11.66 7.29
CA ASP A 281 21.76 -10.42 8.10
C ASP A 281 20.32 -9.99 8.36
N TRP A 282 19.43 -10.13 7.35
CA TRP A 282 18.02 -9.79 7.49
C TRP A 282 17.30 -10.75 8.44
N PHE A 283 17.56 -12.06 8.35
CA PHE A 283 16.99 -13.01 9.29
C PHE A 283 17.49 -12.79 10.71
N GLU A 284 18.80 -12.63 10.90
CA GLU A 284 19.42 -12.48 12.22
C GLU A 284 19.13 -11.11 12.85
N GLY A 285 19.14 -10.04 12.05
CA GLY A 285 19.01 -8.67 12.53
C GLY A 285 17.58 -8.14 12.58
N TYR A 286 16.67 -8.65 11.76
CA TYR A 286 15.28 -8.21 11.70
C TYR A 286 14.29 -9.30 12.11
N VAL A 287 14.33 -10.48 11.46
CA VAL A 287 13.26 -11.49 11.62
C VAL A 287 13.28 -12.09 13.02
N VAL A 288 14.44 -12.57 13.48
CA VAL A 288 14.58 -13.21 14.79
C VAL A 288 14.20 -12.24 15.91
N PRO A 289 14.80 -11.05 16.05
CA PRO A 289 14.47 -10.15 17.15
C PRO A 289 13.03 -9.64 17.09
N THR A 290 12.46 -9.43 15.89
CA THR A 290 11.03 -9.10 15.74
C THR A 290 10.15 -10.22 16.29
N MET A 291 10.43 -11.48 15.93
CA MET A 291 9.67 -12.64 16.44
C MET A 291 9.80 -12.80 17.95
N GLU A 292 10.98 -12.60 18.50
CA GLU A 292 11.22 -12.65 19.94
C GLU A 292 10.46 -11.55 20.70
N ASN A 293 10.44 -10.32 20.15
CA ASN A 293 9.67 -9.22 20.73
C ASN A 293 8.16 -9.53 20.73
N ILE A 294 7.65 -10.04 19.61
CA ILE A 294 6.25 -10.47 19.48
C ILE A 294 5.96 -11.60 20.46
N TYR A 295 6.80 -12.63 20.55
CA TYR A 295 6.60 -13.77 21.45
C TYR A 295 6.51 -13.36 22.93
N ARG A 296 7.35 -12.41 23.34
CA ARG A 296 7.32 -11.86 24.71
C ARG A 296 6.09 -11.01 24.98
N GLY A 297 5.55 -10.32 23.96
CA GLY A 297 4.41 -9.41 24.09
C GLY A 297 3.04 -10.08 23.93
N LEU A 298 3.00 -11.30 23.37
CA LEU A 298 1.75 -12.02 23.16
C LEU A 298 1.14 -12.52 24.47
N ASN A 299 -0.18 -12.35 24.58
CA ASN A 299 -0.98 -13.01 25.60
C ASN A 299 -0.90 -14.53 25.43
N ARG A 300 -1.26 -15.29 26.48
CA ARG A 300 -1.09 -16.76 26.57
C ARG A 300 -1.68 -17.52 25.36
N GLU A 301 -2.81 -17.07 24.80
CA GLU A 301 -3.48 -17.67 23.65
C GLU A 301 -3.40 -16.76 22.42
N GLY A 302 -2.51 -15.78 22.45
CA GLY A 302 -2.31 -14.86 21.35
C GLY A 302 -1.72 -15.53 20.12
N LEU A 303 -2.05 -15.00 18.95
CA LEU A 303 -1.62 -15.53 17.66
C LEU A 303 -0.61 -14.61 16.99
N PHE A 304 0.32 -15.23 16.26
CA PHE A 304 1.23 -14.55 15.35
C PHE A 304 0.93 -14.97 13.91
N ALA A 305 0.52 -14.01 13.09
CA ALA A 305 0.19 -14.22 11.69
C ALA A 305 1.03 -13.32 10.78
N THR A 306 1.56 -13.89 9.70
CA THR A 306 2.40 -13.18 8.74
C THR A 306 1.93 -13.43 7.33
N ASN A 307 1.79 -12.34 6.54
CA ASN A 307 1.61 -12.46 5.10
C ASN A 307 3.01 -12.45 4.44
N ILE A 308 3.50 -13.62 4.10
CA ILE A 308 4.79 -13.83 3.47
C ILE A 308 4.69 -14.90 2.38
N ALA A 309 5.54 -14.82 1.37
CA ALA A 309 5.61 -15.79 0.29
C ALA A 309 7.04 -15.96 -0.20
N ASP A 310 7.35 -17.11 -0.76
CA ASP A 310 8.57 -17.29 -1.53
C ASP A 310 8.55 -16.42 -2.78
N TYR A 311 9.68 -15.85 -3.16
CA TYR A 311 9.72 -14.91 -4.26
C TYR A 311 10.98 -15.03 -5.11
N LYS A 312 10.87 -14.62 -6.37
CA LYS A 312 12.02 -14.51 -7.28
C LYS A 312 12.56 -13.09 -7.26
N SER A 313 13.85 -12.96 -7.13
CA SER A 313 14.57 -11.71 -7.32
C SER A 313 15.56 -11.84 -8.47
N TYR A 314 15.99 -10.71 -9.01
CA TYR A 314 16.88 -10.71 -10.19
C TYR A 314 18.36 -10.86 -9.85
N ASP A 315 18.71 -10.85 -8.60
CA ASP A 315 20.07 -11.03 -8.10
C ASP A 315 20.52 -12.49 -8.09
N ARG A 316 19.56 -13.44 -8.15
CA ARG A 316 19.84 -14.87 -8.25
C ARG A 316 18.80 -15.62 -9.10
N LYS A 317 19.20 -16.81 -9.61
CA LYS A 317 18.33 -17.66 -10.44
C LYS A 317 17.26 -18.39 -9.63
N GLU A 318 17.65 -18.89 -8.46
CA GLU A 318 16.76 -19.65 -7.58
C GLU A 318 15.87 -18.69 -6.77
N PRO A 319 14.64 -19.07 -6.46
CA PRO A 319 13.79 -18.26 -5.61
C PRO A 319 14.36 -18.14 -4.19
N TYR A 320 13.95 -17.10 -3.48
CA TYR A 320 14.13 -17.01 -2.03
C TYR A 320 13.05 -17.84 -1.36
N GLU A 321 13.45 -18.91 -0.66
CA GLU A 321 12.58 -19.84 0.08
C GLU A 321 12.39 -19.34 1.52
N VAL A 322 11.75 -18.17 1.65
CA VAL A 322 11.62 -17.50 2.93
C VAL A 322 10.54 -18.10 3.84
N CYS A 323 9.53 -18.74 3.25
CA CYS A 323 8.41 -19.29 4.03
C CYS A 323 8.84 -20.40 4.98
N GLU A 324 9.61 -21.37 4.50
CA GLU A 324 10.08 -22.46 5.35
C GLU A 324 11.03 -21.97 6.45
N ARG A 325 11.97 -21.10 6.08
CA ARG A 325 12.90 -20.51 7.04
C ARG A 325 12.19 -19.64 8.08
N TRP A 326 11.12 -18.93 7.67
CA TRP A 326 10.26 -18.15 8.58
C TRP A 326 9.59 -19.03 9.62
N ILE A 327 8.97 -20.15 9.18
CA ILE A 327 8.31 -21.12 10.08
C ILE A 327 9.35 -21.71 11.06
N GLN A 328 10.47 -22.21 10.56
CA GLN A 328 11.53 -22.78 11.39
C GLN A 328 12.09 -21.77 12.42
N THR A 329 12.19 -20.48 12.03
CA THR A 329 12.62 -19.42 12.93
C THR A 329 11.59 -19.15 14.01
N ALA A 330 10.30 -19.08 13.64
CA ALA A 330 9.22 -18.92 14.62
C ALA A 330 9.18 -20.08 15.63
N GLU A 331 9.34 -21.32 15.17
CA GLU A 331 9.37 -22.50 16.04
C GLU A 331 10.58 -22.48 17.00
N LYS A 332 11.74 -22.03 16.54
CA LYS A 332 12.95 -21.87 17.41
C LYS A 332 12.74 -20.80 18.47
N VAL A 333 11.98 -19.74 18.19
CA VAL A 333 11.61 -18.70 19.16
C VAL A 333 10.62 -19.23 20.20
N GLY A 334 9.81 -20.23 19.87
CA GLY A 334 8.85 -20.86 20.76
C GLY A 334 7.41 -20.90 20.28
N PHE A 335 7.12 -20.39 19.08
CA PHE A 335 5.81 -20.51 18.47
C PHE A 335 5.53 -21.94 18.04
N LYS A 336 4.25 -22.27 17.95
CA LYS A 336 3.78 -23.51 17.34
C LYS A 336 3.13 -23.18 16.01
N TYR A 337 3.62 -23.77 14.93
CA TYR A 337 3.01 -23.62 13.62
C TYR A 337 1.61 -24.26 13.59
N ASP A 338 0.60 -23.49 13.18
CA ASP A 338 -0.82 -23.91 13.18
C ASP A 338 -1.38 -24.09 11.76
N GLY A 339 -0.81 -23.42 10.75
CA GLY A 339 -1.24 -23.59 9.37
C GLY A 339 -1.19 -22.34 8.51
N VAL A 340 -1.89 -22.37 7.37
CA VAL A 340 -1.97 -21.32 6.36
C VAL A 340 -3.42 -20.99 6.04
N ILE A 341 -3.72 -19.71 5.82
CA ILE A 341 -5.01 -19.20 5.35
C ILE A 341 -4.91 -18.90 3.84
#